data_ccb131f20542a14c99ba2a9d6fb83283
#
_entry.id   ccb131f20542a14c99ba2a9d6fb83283
#
_cell.length_a   1.000
_cell.length_b   1.000
_cell.length_c   1.000
_cell.angle_alpha   90.00
_cell.angle_beta   90.00
_cell.angle_gamma   90.00
#
_symmetry.space_group_name_H-M   'P 1'
#
loop_
_entity.id
_entity.type
_entity.pdbx_description
1 polymer ?
#
loop_
_entity_poly.entity_id
_entity_poly.type
_entity_poly.pdbx_seq_one_letter_code
_entity_poly.pdbx_strand_id
1 'polypeptide(L)'
;MSETLYQIAGRHRAEVLPERKPSWLKVKAPGGPNYLHLKQLMRDLDLHTVCEEAHCPNVGECWEHGTATFMILGDVCTRNCAYCAVAHGRPPKYDISEPSRVADAI
;
A
#
# COMPACT_ATOMS: atom_id res chain seq x y z
N MET A 1 -9.43 30.68 26.39
CA MET A 1 -8.48 30.54 25.27
C MET A 1 -8.62 29.22 24.54
N SER A 2 -8.77 28.09 25.23
CA SER A 2 -8.98 26.80 24.59
C SER A 2 -10.31 26.70 23.81
N GLU A 3 -11.36 27.34 24.30
CA GLU A 3 -12.67 27.41 23.63
C GLU A 3 -12.62 28.16 22.31
N THR A 4 -11.85 29.26 22.23
CA THR A 4 -11.72 30.03 21.00
C THR A 4 -10.97 29.24 19.91
N LEU A 5 -9.93 28.50 20.29
CA LEU A 5 -9.20 27.64 19.36
C LEU A 5 -10.05 26.49 18.87
N TYR A 6 -10.86 25.91 19.75
CA TYR A 6 -11.80 24.84 19.39
C TYR A 6 -12.88 25.34 18.42
N GLN A 7 -13.42 26.50 18.64
CA GLN A 7 -14.42 27.11 17.77
C GLN A 7 -13.84 27.47 16.40
N ILE A 8 -12.60 27.94 16.35
CA ILE A 8 -11.91 28.21 15.08
C ILE A 8 -11.67 26.92 14.31
N ALA A 9 -11.20 25.88 14.99
CA ALA A 9 -10.99 24.58 14.37
C ALA A 9 -12.32 23.95 13.89
N GLY A 10 -13.38 24.11 14.68
CA GLY A 10 -14.71 23.63 14.33
C GLY A 10 -15.30 24.36 13.12
N ARG A 11 -15.11 25.67 13.03
CA ARG A 11 -15.57 26.45 11.87
C ARG A 11 -14.80 26.12 10.61
N HIS A 12 -13.48 25.97 10.73
CA HIS A 12 -12.68 25.52 9.58
C HIS A 12 -13.11 24.17 9.05
N ARG A 13 -13.49 23.26 9.93
CA ARG A 13 -14.02 21.96 9.51
C ARG A 13 -15.38 22.05 8.81
N ALA A 14 -16.20 23.01 9.21
CA ALA A 14 -17.55 23.18 8.62
C ALA A 14 -17.52 23.94 7.30
N GLU A 15 -16.54 24.82 7.08
CA GLU A 15 -16.44 25.66 5.90
C GLU A 15 -15.67 25.00 4.74
N VAL A 16 -14.83 24.04 5.04
CA VAL A 16 -14.14 23.26 4.01
C VAL A 16 -15.02 22.09 3.62
N LEU A 17 -16.05 22.37 2.84
CA LEU A 17 -16.69 21.32 2.06
C LEU A 17 -15.60 20.68 1.20
N PRO A 18 -15.46 19.36 1.22
CA PRO A 18 -14.45 18.71 0.40
C PRO A 18 -14.76 19.02 -1.06
N GLU A 19 -14.02 19.95 -1.63
CA GLU A 19 -14.04 20.15 -3.06
C GLU A 19 -13.75 18.82 -3.74
N ARG A 20 -14.49 18.58 -4.80
CA ARG A 20 -14.29 17.37 -5.60
C ARG A 20 -12.82 17.34 -6.05
N LYS A 21 -12.12 16.26 -5.72
CA LYS A 21 -10.73 16.11 -6.13
C LYS A 21 -10.60 16.31 -7.65
N PRO A 22 -9.54 17.00 -8.12
CA PRO A 22 -9.30 17.13 -9.54
C PRO A 22 -9.30 15.77 -10.25
N SER A 23 -9.71 15.76 -11.51
CA SER A 23 -9.81 14.51 -12.27
C SER A 23 -8.49 13.75 -12.38
N TRP A 24 -7.37 14.47 -12.38
CA TRP A 24 -6.03 13.86 -12.46
C TRP A 24 -5.60 13.16 -11.16
N LEU A 25 -6.29 13.39 -10.04
CA LEU A 25 -6.05 12.65 -8.79
C LEU A 25 -6.85 11.35 -8.69
N LYS A 26 -7.67 11.06 -9.67
CA LYS A 26 -8.45 9.83 -9.71
C LYS A 26 -7.60 8.69 -10.26
N VAL A 27 -7.57 7.58 -9.54
CA VAL A 27 -6.91 6.35 -9.95
C VAL A 27 -7.97 5.30 -10.23
N LYS A 28 -7.78 4.49 -11.27
CA LYS A 28 -8.65 3.34 -11.53
C LYS A 28 -8.63 2.39 -10.34
N ALA A 29 -9.81 1.92 -9.93
CA ALA A 29 -9.90 0.85 -8.95
C ALA A 29 -9.19 -0.41 -9.46
N PRO A 30 -8.45 -1.14 -8.60
CA PRO A 30 -7.84 -2.40 -8.99
C PRO A 30 -8.91 -3.41 -9.44
N GLY A 31 -8.68 -4.13 -10.52
CA GLY A 31 -9.66 -5.11 -11.00
C GLY A 31 -9.42 -5.62 -12.41
N GLY A 32 -8.39 -5.16 -13.11
CA GLY A 32 -8.05 -5.64 -14.44
C GLY A 32 -7.57 -7.10 -14.45
N PRO A 33 -7.58 -7.79 -15.62
CA PRO A 33 -7.19 -9.20 -15.70
C PRO A 33 -5.75 -9.45 -15.27
N ASN A 34 -4.80 -8.60 -15.62
CA ASN A 34 -3.41 -8.73 -15.20
C ASN A 34 -3.24 -8.48 -13.70
N TYR A 35 -3.99 -7.53 -13.14
CA TYR A 35 -4.02 -7.30 -11.71
C TYR A 35 -4.48 -8.56 -10.96
N LEU A 36 -5.58 -9.16 -11.38
CA LEU A 36 -6.11 -10.38 -10.76
C LEU A 36 -5.15 -11.55 -10.89
N HIS A 37 -4.48 -11.68 -12.03
CA HIS A 37 -3.48 -12.71 -12.27
C HIS A 37 -2.29 -12.55 -11.30
N LEU A 38 -1.74 -11.36 -11.17
CA LEU A 38 -0.65 -11.07 -10.26
C LEU A 38 -1.05 -11.29 -8.80
N LYS A 39 -2.26 -10.87 -8.43
CA LYS A 39 -2.78 -11.09 -7.08
C LYS A 39 -2.84 -12.58 -6.75
N GLN A 40 -3.35 -13.39 -7.66
CA GLN A 40 -3.41 -14.84 -7.49
C GLN A 40 -2.00 -15.43 -7.39
N LEU A 41 -1.08 -14.99 -8.24
CA LEU A 41 0.31 -15.45 -8.24
C LEU A 41 0.99 -15.14 -6.89
N MET A 42 0.77 -13.95 -6.33
CA MET A 42 1.33 -13.60 -5.02
C MET A 42 0.78 -14.49 -3.90
N ARG A 43 -0.50 -14.86 -3.97
CA ARG A 43 -1.11 -15.78 -2.99
C ARG A 43 -0.60 -17.19 -3.14
N ASP A 44 -0.50 -17.69 -4.37
CA ASP A 44 -0.04 -19.06 -4.66
C ASP A 44 1.41 -19.29 -4.24
N LEU A 45 2.25 -18.29 -4.40
CA LEU A 45 3.67 -18.36 -4.04
C LEU A 45 3.97 -17.82 -2.63
N ASP A 46 2.95 -17.37 -1.90
CA ASP A 46 3.10 -16.78 -0.57
C ASP A 46 4.16 -15.65 -0.55
N LEU A 47 3.99 -14.71 -1.47
CA LEU A 47 4.90 -13.57 -1.62
C LEU A 47 4.27 -12.29 -1.07
N HIS A 48 5.14 -11.40 -0.60
CA HIS A 48 4.76 -10.10 -0.08
C HIS A 48 5.24 -8.99 -0.99
N THR A 49 4.39 -8.00 -1.24
CA THR A 49 4.74 -6.83 -2.03
C THR A 49 4.59 -5.56 -1.18
N VAL A 50 5.48 -4.59 -1.41
CA VAL A 50 5.32 -3.27 -0.79
C VAL A 50 4.05 -2.60 -1.28
N CYS A 51 3.59 -2.93 -2.48
CA CYS A 51 2.36 -2.39 -3.06
C CYS A 51 1.13 -2.71 -2.20
N GLU A 52 1.04 -3.92 -1.66
CA GLU A 52 -0.04 -4.32 -0.77
C GLU A 52 0.20 -3.85 0.67
N GLU A 53 1.38 -4.09 1.20
CA GLU A 53 1.69 -3.80 2.60
C GLU A 53 1.69 -2.29 2.90
N ALA A 54 2.11 -1.47 1.97
CA ALA A 54 2.10 -0.01 2.11
C ALA A 54 0.79 0.63 1.67
N HIS A 55 -0.20 -0.15 1.25
CA HIS A 55 -1.49 0.34 0.75
C HIS A 55 -1.33 1.35 -0.39
N CYS A 56 -0.45 1.03 -1.35
CA CYS A 56 -0.13 1.92 -2.46
C CYS A 56 -1.36 2.18 -3.35
N PRO A 57 -1.73 3.43 -3.60
CA PRO A 57 -2.90 3.74 -4.43
C PRO A 57 -2.72 3.40 -5.91
N ASN A 58 -1.49 3.19 -6.36
CA ASN A 58 -1.16 2.89 -7.75
C ASN A 58 -1.08 1.38 -8.04
N VAL A 59 -1.41 0.53 -7.08
CA VAL A 59 -1.29 -0.92 -7.23
C VAL A 59 -2.06 -1.45 -8.43
N GLY A 60 -3.26 -0.93 -8.67
CA GLY A 60 -4.08 -1.36 -9.79
C GLY A 60 -3.45 -1.09 -11.14
N GLU A 61 -2.86 0.09 -11.32
CA GLU A 61 -2.19 0.48 -12.56
C GLU A 61 -0.87 -0.28 -12.74
N CYS A 62 -0.01 -0.29 -11.72
CA CYS A 62 1.30 -0.95 -11.80
C CYS A 62 1.16 -2.45 -12.07
N TRP A 63 0.26 -3.12 -11.37
CA TRP A 63 0.06 -4.56 -11.54
C TRP A 63 -0.59 -4.91 -12.88
N GLU A 64 -1.47 -4.04 -13.40
CA GLU A 64 -2.04 -4.23 -14.73
C GLU A 64 -0.96 -4.14 -15.81
N HIS A 65 0.06 -3.32 -15.60
CA HIS A 65 1.25 -3.25 -16.47
C HIS A 65 2.30 -4.33 -16.18
N GLY A 66 2.05 -5.22 -15.22
CA GLY A 66 2.97 -6.29 -14.88
C GLY A 66 4.15 -5.87 -14.01
N THR A 67 4.03 -4.74 -13.31
CA THR A 67 5.08 -4.23 -12.43
C THR A 67 4.67 -4.38 -10.96
N ALA A 68 5.50 -5.07 -10.19
CA ALA A 68 5.29 -5.23 -8.75
C ALA A 68 6.63 -5.13 -8.03
N THR A 69 6.61 -4.63 -6.80
CA THR A 69 7.80 -4.49 -5.96
C THR A 69 7.70 -5.45 -4.78
N PHE A 70 8.59 -6.42 -4.73
CA PHE A 70 8.59 -7.45 -3.68
C PHE A 70 9.23 -6.95 -2.39
N MET A 71 8.64 -7.36 -1.28
CA MET A 71 9.32 -7.33 0.02
C MET A 71 10.01 -8.66 0.22
N ILE A 72 11.32 -8.62 0.41
CA ILE A 72 12.10 -9.80 0.76
C ILE A 72 12.24 -9.89 2.27
N LEU A 73 12.46 -11.09 2.80
CA LEU A 73 12.58 -11.37 4.23
C LEU A 73 11.28 -11.17 5.03
N GLY A 74 10.14 -11.34 4.37
CA GLY A 74 8.83 -11.29 5.03
C GLY A 74 8.12 -9.96 4.85
N ASP A 75 7.06 -9.75 5.62
CA ASP A 75 6.14 -8.61 5.52
C ASP A 75 6.32 -7.55 6.62
N VAL A 76 7.33 -7.70 7.45
CA VAL A 76 7.61 -6.80 8.57
C VAL A 76 8.91 -6.06 8.35
N CYS A 77 8.85 -4.72 8.46
CA CYS A 77 10.01 -3.85 8.33
C CYS A 77 10.63 -3.58 9.70
N THR A 78 11.97 -3.55 9.78
CA THR A 78 12.70 -3.24 11.02
C THR A 78 12.80 -1.75 11.31
N ARG A 79 12.50 -0.90 10.33
CA ARG A 79 12.47 0.56 10.51
C ARG A 79 11.09 1.02 10.95
N ASN A 80 11.03 2.18 11.58
CA ASN A 80 9.79 2.75 12.09
C ASN A 80 9.58 4.15 11.52
N CYS A 81 9.39 4.23 10.21
CA CYS A 81 9.14 5.51 9.54
C CYS A 81 7.72 5.97 9.83
N ALA A 82 7.56 7.21 10.30
CA ALA A 82 6.27 7.76 10.71
C ALA A 82 5.25 7.84 9.57
N TYR A 83 5.71 7.95 8.33
CA TYR A 83 4.87 8.08 7.13
C TYR A 83 4.60 6.75 6.43
N CYS A 84 5.06 5.63 6.96
CA CYS A 84 5.00 4.34 6.30
C CYS A 84 3.90 3.46 6.87
N ALA A 85 3.07 2.88 6.01
CA ALA A 85 1.96 2.00 6.38
C ALA A 85 2.37 0.53 6.53
N VAL A 86 3.60 0.16 6.17
CA VAL A 86 4.12 -1.19 6.31
C VAL A 86 4.24 -1.55 7.80
N ALA A 87 3.92 -2.78 8.15
CA ALA A 87 4.05 -3.27 9.52
C ALA A 87 5.51 -3.18 10.00
N HIS A 88 5.70 -2.71 11.22
CA HIS A 88 7.02 -2.51 11.83
C HIS A 88 7.22 -3.46 13.00
N GLY A 89 8.45 -3.87 13.21
CA GLY A 89 8.81 -4.73 14.33
C GLY A 89 9.98 -5.64 14.02
N ARG A 90 10.09 -6.72 14.77
CA ARG A 90 11.07 -7.76 14.48
C ARG A 90 10.47 -8.74 13.48
N PRO A 91 11.11 -8.97 12.32
CA PRO A 91 10.60 -9.94 11.37
C PRO A 91 10.71 -11.36 11.98
N PRO A 92 9.77 -12.25 11.63
CA PRO A 92 9.91 -13.67 11.95
C PRO A 92 11.13 -14.26 11.23
N LYS A 93 11.44 -15.51 11.50
CA LYS A 93 12.53 -16.20 10.78
C LYS A 93 12.31 -16.07 9.27
N TYR A 94 13.36 -15.66 8.56
CA TYR A 94 13.29 -15.59 7.11
C TYR A 94 13.15 -16.99 6.51
N ASP A 95 12.43 -17.05 5.41
CA ASP A 95 12.18 -18.27 4.67
C ASP A 95 13.25 -18.46 3.59
N ILE A 96 14.03 -19.53 3.70
CA ILE A 96 15.11 -19.85 2.76
C ILE A 96 14.57 -20.11 1.35
N SER A 97 13.33 -20.57 1.22
CA SER A 97 12.71 -20.86 -0.08
C SER A 97 12.14 -19.61 -0.78
N GLU A 98 12.07 -18.46 -0.09
CA GLU A 98 11.51 -17.22 -0.64
C GLU A 98 12.23 -16.76 -1.92
N PRO A 99 13.57 -16.74 -2.01
CA PRO A 99 14.24 -16.34 -3.25
C PRO A 99 13.83 -17.17 -4.47
N SER A 100 13.64 -18.47 -4.28
CA SER A 100 13.18 -19.36 -5.37
C SER A 100 11.75 -19.02 -5.80
N ARG A 101 10.87 -18.74 -4.84
CA ARG A 101 9.49 -18.33 -5.14
C ARG A 101 9.43 -16.98 -5.85
N VAL A 102 10.25 -16.03 -5.44
CA VAL A 102 10.36 -14.72 -6.13
C VAL A 102 10.84 -14.92 -7.57
N ALA A 103 11.85 -15.76 -7.78
CA ALA A 103 12.33 -16.06 -9.12
C ALA A 103 11.25 -16.73 -9.99
N ASP A 104 10.44 -17.60 -9.41
CA ASP A 104 9.32 -18.23 -10.13
C ASP A 104 8.23 -17.22 -10.51
N ALA A 105 8.06 -16.15 -9.73
CA ALA A 105 7.08 -15.10 -10.00
C ALA A 105 7.49 -14.15 -11.12
N ILE A 106 8.78 -14.00 -11.35
CA ILE A 106 9.32 -13.15 -12.42
C ILE A 106 9.25 -13.91 -13.75
#